data_f00f55aae0f188db1cd3d0ae125f3a02
#
_entry.id   f00f55aae0f188db1cd3d0ae125f3a02
#
_cell.length_a   1.000
_cell.length_b   1.000
_cell.length_c   1.000
_cell.angle_alpha   90.00
_cell.angle_beta   90.00
_cell.angle_gamma   90.00
#
_symmetry.space_group_name_H-M   'P 1'
#
loop_
_entity.id
_entity.type
_entity.pdbx_description
1 polymer ?
#
loop_
_entity_poly.entity_id
_entity_poly.type
_entity_poly.pdbx_seq_one_letter_code
_entity_poly.pdbx_strand_id
1 'polypeptide(L)'
;MMARGAGPLIALLALVTLVLIVVCATIVFVGGITNPNGERGFIEAGWSSLMRTFDPGTMGGDSGWSLRGVSLVATLGGLFIVSALIGVITTGLDGRLQSLRRGRGSVALNGHTLILGWSSAVEAIIAELAEANGNQRKSAVVVLADFPKEAMDDALSRVSKINKRMITITRTGETANVENLRTVSVETAKSVVVVSSEQSADADPDAVRTTLAVLNATDYKGHVVVELKRRNLADTLHTVSRGRALAVTGPHVIAQVTAEVCRYHGMSAVYQDLFDFEGDEIYFHNEPGLIGRSFGEAVQSFETSSILGLRSSDGEILLAPAVDTVLAEGHMLIAISKDDDTIVRKPGAQPAAISAKPFAETTAPTPVLLLGWNHLAQPLLSQLDRRLPAGSQIMVCDPEPPDASMKLMRCTLSVMHGDPQDHATLQRLVHERAYHTIAILSGRARSVADDDSRNLLTLLSLRQILDEPNCPSIDAFILTELRNAANVQIAGGSDSDNFIVSDRLVAQVMSQLSENHELMSVFNSLFDASQVELSVVPLGRLGITNSCTVRDVVVAGLERAMLVLGTITGSTVNVNAAKSSPISDTSAAAAIVLRHPQS
;
A
#
# COMPACT_ATOMS: atom_id res chain seq x y z
N MET A 1 -31.07 -8.15 -34.24
CA MET A 1 -31.71 -6.95 -33.67
C MET A 1 -31.35 -6.72 -32.20
N MET A 2 -31.22 -7.71 -31.37
CA MET A 2 -30.85 -7.57 -29.93
C MET A 2 -29.45 -6.94 -29.69
N ALA A 3 -28.53 -7.07 -30.65
CA ALA A 3 -27.15 -6.50 -30.51
C ALA A 3 -27.06 -4.98 -30.71
N ARG A 4 -28.12 -4.28 -31.09
CA ARG A 4 -28.11 -2.84 -31.41
C ARG A 4 -28.81 -1.94 -30.36
N GLY A 5 -29.07 -2.46 -29.15
CA GLY A 5 -29.69 -1.68 -28.07
C GLY A 5 -31.23 -1.56 -28.14
N ALA A 6 -31.83 -0.81 -27.20
CA ALA A 6 -33.29 -0.66 -27.06
C ALA A 6 -33.96 0.14 -28.22
N GLY A 7 -33.19 1.03 -28.88
CA GLY A 7 -33.73 1.91 -29.91
C GLY A 7 -34.46 1.21 -31.07
N PRO A 8 -33.88 0.19 -31.74
CA PRO A 8 -34.55 -0.54 -32.82
C PRO A 8 -35.81 -1.29 -32.39
N LEU A 9 -35.86 -1.75 -31.11
CA LEU A 9 -37.04 -2.41 -30.55
C LEU A 9 -38.19 -1.43 -30.30
N ILE A 10 -37.86 -0.23 -29.79
CA ILE A 10 -38.84 0.87 -29.60
C ILE A 10 -39.41 1.30 -30.97
N ALA A 11 -38.55 1.44 -31.99
CA ALA A 11 -38.96 1.79 -33.34
C ALA A 11 -39.89 0.69 -33.95
N LEU A 12 -39.59 -0.57 -33.71
CA LEU A 12 -40.42 -1.68 -34.13
C LEU A 12 -41.81 -1.65 -33.44
N LEU A 13 -41.84 -1.41 -32.11
CA LEU A 13 -43.08 -1.28 -31.38
C LEU A 13 -43.92 -0.11 -31.86
N ALA A 14 -43.31 1.05 -32.15
CA ALA A 14 -43.98 2.21 -32.73
C ALA A 14 -44.58 1.87 -34.12
N LEU A 15 -43.87 1.12 -34.97
CA LEU A 15 -44.34 0.67 -36.25
C LEU A 15 -45.56 -0.30 -36.09
N VAL A 16 -45.47 -1.26 -35.17
CA VAL A 16 -46.56 -2.19 -34.87
C VAL A 16 -47.80 -1.44 -34.35
N THR A 17 -47.61 -0.43 -33.49
CA THR A 17 -48.71 0.44 -33.03
C THR A 17 -49.36 1.18 -34.18
N LEU A 18 -48.55 1.76 -35.07
CA LEU A 18 -49.07 2.47 -36.22
C LEU A 18 -49.90 1.53 -37.16
N VAL A 19 -49.38 0.32 -37.41
CA VAL A 19 -50.06 -0.69 -38.20
C VAL A 19 -51.40 -1.11 -37.56
N LEU A 20 -51.40 -1.34 -36.23
CA LEU A 20 -52.62 -1.68 -35.48
C LEU A 20 -53.70 -0.58 -35.63
N ILE A 21 -53.30 0.69 -35.45
CA ILE A 21 -54.18 1.85 -35.57
C ILE A 21 -54.76 1.97 -36.98
N VAL A 22 -53.90 1.83 -38.01
CA VAL A 22 -54.34 1.91 -39.41
C VAL A 22 -55.27 0.78 -39.78
N VAL A 23 -54.99 -0.44 -39.34
CA VAL A 23 -55.85 -1.59 -39.58
C VAL A 23 -57.22 -1.42 -38.88
N CYS A 24 -57.26 -1.05 -37.61
CA CYS A 24 -58.49 -0.81 -36.90
C CYS A 24 -59.31 0.36 -37.54
N ALA A 25 -58.63 1.45 -37.89
CA ALA A 25 -59.25 2.57 -38.59
C ALA A 25 -59.86 2.19 -39.95
N THR A 26 -59.12 1.37 -40.73
CA THR A 26 -59.59 0.86 -42.00
C THR A 26 -60.83 -0.03 -41.83
N ILE A 27 -60.86 -0.92 -40.85
CA ILE A 27 -62.00 -1.78 -40.56
C ILE A 27 -63.22 -0.93 -40.20
N VAL A 28 -63.06 0.06 -39.34
CA VAL A 28 -64.14 0.98 -38.94
C VAL A 28 -64.65 1.79 -40.11
N PHE A 29 -63.77 2.34 -40.93
CA PHE A 29 -64.13 3.19 -42.10
C PHE A 29 -64.79 2.38 -43.20
N VAL A 30 -64.21 1.25 -43.66
CA VAL A 30 -64.74 0.39 -44.75
C VAL A 30 -66.00 -0.33 -44.26
N GLY A 31 -66.08 -0.75 -43.04
CA GLY A 31 -67.24 -1.40 -42.44
C GLY A 31 -68.42 -0.48 -42.20
N GLY A 32 -68.29 0.80 -42.48
CA GLY A 32 -69.36 1.83 -42.26
C GLY A 32 -69.80 1.94 -40.81
N ILE A 33 -68.90 1.55 -39.87
CA ILE A 33 -69.19 1.57 -38.43
C ILE A 33 -69.14 3.06 -37.97
N THR A 34 -70.26 3.53 -37.43
CA THR A 34 -70.35 4.91 -36.92
C THR A 34 -69.75 4.99 -35.51
N ASN A 35 -68.92 6.00 -35.27
CA ASN A 35 -68.44 6.33 -33.94
C ASN A 35 -69.61 6.82 -33.04
N PRO A 36 -69.48 6.75 -31.71
CA PRO A 36 -70.50 7.21 -30.78
C PRO A 36 -71.03 8.64 -31.03
N ASN A 37 -70.19 9.52 -31.60
CA ASN A 37 -70.49 10.91 -31.97
C ASN A 37 -71.15 11.06 -33.33
N GLY A 38 -71.41 9.98 -34.09
CA GLY A 38 -72.03 10.01 -35.45
C GLY A 38 -71.09 10.45 -36.57
N GLU A 39 -69.82 10.69 -36.32
CA GLU A 39 -68.82 11.15 -37.31
C GLU A 39 -68.32 9.99 -38.16
N ARG A 40 -68.21 10.25 -39.50
CA ARG A 40 -67.68 9.31 -40.48
C ARG A 40 -66.47 9.91 -41.17
N GLY A 41 -65.30 9.37 -40.87
CA GLY A 41 -64.05 9.77 -41.52
C GLY A 41 -62.91 8.81 -41.16
N PHE A 42 -61.98 8.60 -42.08
CA PHE A 42 -60.78 7.74 -41.83
C PHE A 42 -59.89 8.32 -40.75
N ILE A 43 -59.71 9.64 -40.73
CA ILE A 43 -58.88 10.33 -39.70
C ILE A 43 -59.52 10.19 -38.35
N GLU A 44 -60.84 10.35 -38.22
CA GLU A 44 -61.59 10.23 -37.00
C GLU A 44 -61.59 8.77 -36.47
N ALA A 45 -61.70 7.80 -37.37
CA ALA A 45 -61.54 6.38 -37.03
C ALA A 45 -60.12 6.08 -36.53
N GLY A 46 -59.14 6.73 -37.14
CA GLY A 46 -57.74 6.62 -36.72
C GLY A 46 -57.52 7.21 -35.31
N TRP A 47 -58.04 8.41 -35.06
CA TRP A 47 -57.99 9.07 -33.76
C TRP A 47 -58.65 8.24 -32.67
N SER A 48 -59.84 7.75 -32.93
CA SER A 48 -60.58 6.95 -31.99
C SER A 48 -59.93 5.58 -31.74
N SER A 49 -59.24 4.96 -32.73
CA SER A 49 -58.46 3.74 -32.54
C SER A 49 -57.18 4.00 -31.73
N LEU A 50 -56.53 5.14 -31.95
CA LEU A 50 -55.38 5.55 -31.17
C LEU A 50 -55.77 5.74 -29.68
N MET A 51 -56.84 6.45 -29.40
CA MET A 51 -57.31 6.67 -28.02
C MET A 51 -57.60 5.35 -27.31
N ARG A 52 -58.28 4.37 -28.00
CA ARG A 52 -58.55 3.06 -27.42
C ARG A 52 -57.30 2.21 -27.21
N THR A 53 -56.27 2.44 -28.01
CA THR A 53 -54.98 1.77 -27.86
C THR A 53 -54.25 2.20 -26.60
N PHE A 54 -54.38 3.49 -26.21
CA PHE A 54 -53.71 4.04 -25.04
C PHE A 54 -54.58 4.07 -23.78
N ASP A 55 -55.90 4.22 -23.92
CA ASP A 55 -56.81 4.30 -22.79
C ASP A 55 -57.99 3.31 -22.92
N PRO A 56 -57.91 2.17 -22.17
CA PRO A 56 -59.02 1.21 -22.11
C PRO A 56 -60.34 1.76 -21.68
N GLY A 57 -60.37 2.86 -20.94
CA GLY A 57 -61.61 3.51 -20.44
C GLY A 57 -62.47 4.07 -21.55
N THR A 58 -61.91 4.40 -22.70
CA THR A 58 -62.62 4.98 -23.85
C THR A 58 -63.60 3.97 -24.50
N MET A 59 -63.47 2.65 -24.25
CA MET A 59 -64.41 1.62 -24.72
C MET A 59 -65.76 1.69 -24.03
N GLY A 60 -65.90 2.30 -22.85
CA GLY A 60 -67.13 2.35 -22.08
C GLY A 60 -68.30 3.03 -22.79
N GLY A 61 -68.03 3.95 -23.74
CA GLY A 61 -69.03 4.65 -24.56
C GLY A 61 -69.38 3.98 -25.88
N ASP A 62 -68.73 2.84 -26.23
CA ASP A 62 -68.94 2.19 -27.52
C ASP A 62 -70.30 1.48 -27.60
N SER A 63 -71.06 1.78 -28.66
CA SER A 63 -72.35 1.17 -28.97
C SER A 63 -72.30 0.31 -30.21
N GLY A 64 -72.96 -0.86 -30.22
CA GLY A 64 -72.93 -1.81 -31.32
C GLY A 64 -71.78 -2.83 -31.22
N TRP A 65 -72.11 -4.11 -31.49
CA TRP A 65 -71.14 -5.23 -31.35
C TRP A 65 -69.96 -5.15 -32.29
N SER A 66 -70.13 -4.59 -33.50
CA SER A 66 -69.05 -4.44 -34.50
C SER A 66 -68.01 -3.43 -34.00
N LEU A 67 -68.40 -2.28 -33.43
CA LEU A 67 -67.49 -1.31 -32.88
C LEU A 67 -66.78 -1.88 -31.63
N ARG A 68 -67.55 -2.53 -30.73
CA ARG A 68 -66.97 -3.15 -29.53
C ARG A 68 -65.93 -4.21 -29.85
N GLY A 69 -66.12 -5.00 -30.89
CA GLY A 69 -65.14 -5.98 -31.33
C GLY A 69 -63.82 -5.34 -31.79
N VAL A 70 -63.87 -4.30 -32.63
CA VAL A 70 -62.69 -3.58 -33.08
C VAL A 70 -62.00 -2.85 -31.95
N SER A 71 -62.79 -2.21 -31.08
CA SER A 71 -62.27 -1.53 -29.89
C SER A 71 -61.54 -2.49 -28.93
N LEU A 72 -62.11 -3.68 -28.73
CA LEU A 72 -61.45 -4.71 -27.90
C LEU A 72 -60.09 -5.12 -28.47
N VAL A 73 -59.98 -5.31 -29.80
CA VAL A 73 -58.74 -5.66 -30.47
C VAL A 73 -57.72 -4.52 -30.34
N ALA A 74 -58.13 -3.27 -30.56
CA ALA A 74 -57.28 -2.09 -30.39
C ALA A 74 -56.75 -1.96 -28.95
N THR A 75 -57.63 -2.15 -27.96
CA THR A 75 -57.28 -2.03 -26.53
C THR A 75 -56.37 -3.15 -26.07
N LEU A 76 -56.67 -4.43 -26.42
CA LEU A 76 -55.81 -5.55 -26.10
C LEU A 76 -54.43 -5.43 -26.79
N GLY A 77 -54.41 -5.03 -28.06
CA GLY A 77 -53.17 -4.75 -28.78
C GLY A 77 -52.36 -3.66 -28.12
N GLY A 78 -52.99 -2.55 -27.73
CA GLY A 78 -52.38 -1.46 -26.98
C GLY A 78 -51.78 -1.90 -25.66
N LEU A 79 -52.52 -2.68 -24.87
CA LEU A 79 -52.06 -3.22 -23.60
C LEU A 79 -50.79 -4.08 -23.74
N PHE A 80 -50.75 -4.96 -24.77
CA PHE A 80 -49.57 -5.76 -25.09
C PHE A 80 -48.38 -4.90 -25.51
N ILE A 81 -48.61 -3.86 -26.35
CA ILE A 81 -47.55 -2.95 -26.82
C ILE A 81 -47.00 -2.14 -25.67
N VAL A 82 -47.81 -1.57 -24.79
CA VAL A 82 -47.37 -0.81 -23.61
C VAL A 82 -46.60 -1.69 -22.64
N SER A 83 -47.09 -2.92 -22.39
CA SER A 83 -46.40 -3.89 -21.55
C SER A 83 -45.03 -4.28 -22.12
N ALA A 84 -44.94 -4.51 -23.43
CA ALA A 84 -43.68 -4.77 -24.11
C ALA A 84 -42.72 -3.58 -24.08
N LEU A 85 -43.24 -2.35 -24.22
CA LEU A 85 -42.44 -1.13 -24.13
C LEU A 85 -41.84 -0.94 -22.75
N ILE A 86 -42.61 -1.14 -21.68
CA ILE A 86 -42.12 -1.12 -20.30
C ILE A 86 -41.01 -2.15 -20.12
N GLY A 87 -41.21 -3.41 -20.59
CA GLY A 87 -40.20 -4.46 -20.53
C GLY A 87 -38.88 -4.08 -21.24
N VAL A 88 -38.96 -3.49 -22.44
CA VAL A 88 -37.78 -3.04 -23.21
C VAL A 88 -37.04 -1.92 -22.49
N ILE A 89 -37.77 -0.93 -21.94
CA ILE A 89 -37.18 0.20 -21.20
C ILE A 89 -36.51 -0.33 -19.94
N THR A 90 -37.20 -1.17 -19.14
CA THR A 90 -36.67 -1.76 -17.90
C THR A 90 -35.40 -2.55 -18.17
N THR A 91 -35.43 -3.47 -19.16
CA THR A 91 -34.26 -4.27 -19.54
C THR A 91 -33.10 -3.40 -20.03
N GLY A 92 -33.39 -2.35 -20.81
CA GLY A 92 -32.40 -1.40 -21.30
C GLY A 92 -31.75 -0.57 -20.18
N LEU A 93 -32.54 -0.20 -19.17
CA LEU A 93 -32.06 0.52 -17.97
C LEU A 93 -31.23 -0.39 -17.07
N ASP A 94 -31.71 -1.63 -16.84
CA ASP A 94 -30.96 -2.62 -16.04
C ASP A 94 -29.61 -2.97 -16.68
N GLY A 95 -29.57 -3.09 -18.00
CA GLY A 95 -28.31 -3.32 -18.72
C GLY A 95 -27.28 -2.18 -18.53
N ARG A 96 -27.74 -0.91 -18.53
CA ARG A 96 -26.89 0.26 -18.26
C ARG A 96 -26.48 0.34 -16.78
N LEU A 97 -27.40 0.08 -15.87
CA LEU A 97 -27.10 0.03 -14.43
C LEU A 97 -26.10 -1.09 -14.11
N GLN A 98 -26.26 -2.27 -14.70
CA GLN A 98 -25.29 -3.36 -14.54
C GLN A 98 -23.92 -3.02 -15.14
N SER A 99 -23.84 -2.32 -16.28
CA SER A 99 -22.56 -1.91 -16.86
C SER A 99 -21.83 -0.88 -15.97
N LEU A 100 -22.57 0.03 -15.35
CA LEU A 100 -22.05 0.99 -14.36
C LEU A 100 -21.63 0.27 -13.07
N ARG A 101 -22.44 -0.68 -12.58
CA ARG A 101 -22.09 -1.50 -11.41
C ARG A 101 -20.86 -2.38 -11.66
N ARG A 102 -20.68 -2.90 -12.87
CA ARG A 102 -19.48 -3.67 -13.27
C ARG A 102 -18.22 -2.81 -13.44
N GLY A 103 -18.28 -1.50 -13.19
CA GLY A 103 -17.09 -0.64 -13.18
C GLY A 103 -16.42 -0.43 -14.54
N ARG A 104 -17.16 -0.51 -15.65
CA ARG A 104 -16.63 -0.30 -17.01
C ARG A 104 -16.79 1.13 -17.56
N GLY A 105 -17.23 2.08 -16.73
CA GLY A 105 -17.36 3.47 -17.12
C GLY A 105 -16.00 4.19 -17.13
N SER A 106 -15.81 5.17 -18.03
CA SER A 106 -14.62 6.02 -18.03
C SER A 106 -14.59 6.95 -16.81
N VAL A 107 -13.38 7.20 -16.30
CA VAL A 107 -13.09 8.14 -15.21
C VAL A 107 -12.45 9.38 -15.85
N ALA A 108 -13.04 10.55 -15.65
CA ALA A 108 -12.47 11.81 -16.13
C ALA A 108 -11.87 12.57 -14.94
N LEU A 109 -10.63 12.23 -14.56
CA LEU A 109 -9.88 12.85 -13.47
C LEU A 109 -8.50 13.30 -13.96
N ASN A 110 -7.93 14.29 -13.28
CA ASN A 110 -6.57 14.77 -13.50
C ASN A 110 -5.85 14.83 -12.15
N GLY A 111 -4.57 14.47 -12.14
CA GLY A 111 -3.73 14.54 -10.94
C GLY A 111 -4.09 13.50 -9.87
N HIS A 112 -4.77 12.42 -10.22
CA HIS A 112 -5.08 11.31 -9.32
C HIS A 112 -3.94 10.31 -9.25
N THR A 113 -3.86 9.54 -8.17
CA THR A 113 -3.01 8.36 -8.08
C THR A 113 -3.75 7.16 -8.67
N LEU A 114 -3.11 6.44 -9.60
CA LEU A 114 -3.68 5.28 -10.27
C LEU A 114 -3.03 4.00 -9.73
N ILE A 115 -3.83 3.10 -9.14
CA ILE A 115 -3.37 1.79 -8.68
C ILE A 115 -3.81 0.73 -9.69
N LEU A 116 -2.86 -0.08 -10.17
CA LEU A 116 -3.07 -1.15 -11.15
C LEU A 116 -2.78 -2.50 -10.50
N GLY A 117 -3.80 -3.34 -10.38
CA GLY A 117 -3.75 -4.64 -9.69
C GLY A 117 -4.53 -4.66 -8.39
N TRP A 118 -4.64 -5.84 -7.79
CA TRP A 118 -5.37 -6.07 -6.55
C TRP A 118 -4.67 -7.08 -5.65
N SER A 119 -4.38 -6.66 -4.41
CA SER A 119 -3.87 -7.50 -3.32
C SER A 119 -4.28 -6.88 -1.97
N SER A 120 -3.99 -7.56 -0.87
CA SER A 120 -4.15 -7.02 0.50
C SER A 120 -3.41 -5.70 0.73
N ALA A 121 -2.31 -5.45 0.03
CA ALA A 121 -1.54 -4.20 0.12
C ALA A 121 -2.31 -2.97 -0.39
N VAL A 122 -3.31 -3.13 -1.28
CA VAL A 122 -4.07 -1.99 -1.84
C VAL A 122 -4.80 -1.20 -0.77
N GLU A 123 -5.40 -1.89 0.22
CA GLU A 123 -6.07 -1.22 1.34
C GLU A 123 -5.07 -0.37 2.14
N ALA A 124 -3.88 -0.91 2.42
CA ALA A 124 -2.82 -0.21 3.14
C ALA A 124 -2.28 0.98 2.32
N ILE A 125 -2.01 0.81 1.02
CA ILE A 125 -1.57 1.90 0.13
C ILE A 125 -2.59 3.06 0.13
N ILE A 126 -3.88 2.75 0.04
CA ILE A 126 -4.93 3.79 0.04
C ILE A 126 -5.02 4.48 1.40
N ALA A 127 -4.82 3.76 2.51
CA ALA A 127 -4.77 4.35 3.84
C ALA A 127 -3.59 5.33 3.97
N GLU A 128 -2.39 4.92 3.58
CA GLU A 128 -1.20 5.78 3.59
C GLU A 128 -1.36 7.01 2.68
N LEU A 129 -1.90 6.83 1.46
CA LEU A 129 -2.21 7.95 0.56
C LEU A 129 -3.28 8.89 1.11
N ALA A 130 -4.22 8.38 1.92
CA ALA A 130 -5.23 9.20 2.57
C ALA A 130 -4.62 10.10 3.66
N GLU A 131 -3.63 9.59 4.40
CA GLU A 131 -2.84 10.37 5.36
C GLU A 131 -1.97 11.40 4.64
N ALA A 132 -1.15 10.99 3.67
CA ALA A 132 -0.28 11.86 2.88
C ALA A 132 -1.02 13.06 2.25
N ASN A 133 -2.25 12.83 1.81
CA ASN A 133 -3.07 13.86 1.16
C ASN A 133 -4.09 14.50 2.11
N GLY A 134 -3.94 14.35 3.43
CA GLY A 134 -4.85 14.91 4.45
C GLY A 134 -4.99 16.43 4.37
N ASN A 135 -3.96 17.14 3.99
CA ASN A 135 -3.90 18.59 3.83
C ASN A 135 -4.47 19.09 2.50
N GLN A 136 -4.66 18.22 1.50
CA GLN A 136 -5.16 18.60 0.18
C GLN A 136 -6.69 18.80 0.20
N ARG A 137 -7.15 19.81 -0.55
CA ARG A 137 -8.61 20.10 -0.65
C ARG A 137 -9.39 18.98 -1.34
N LYS A 138 -8.79 18.31 -2.30
CA LYS A 138 -9.35 17.17 -3.05
C LYS A 138 -8.20 16.29 -3.51
N SER A 139 -8.23 15.03 -3.15
CA SER A 139 -7.37 13.99 -3.69
C SER A 139 -8.23 12.87 -4.25
N ALA A 140 -7.70 12.11 -5.19
CA ALA A 140 -8.42 10.99 -5.78
C ALA A 140 -7.49 9.82 -6.04
N VAL A 141 -7.95 8.63 -5.72
CA VAL A 141 -7.29 7.36 -6.04
C VAL A 141 -8.21 6.55 -6.94
N VAL A 142 -7.67 6.06 -8.05
CA VAL A 142 -8.40 5.17 -8.97
C VAL A 142 -7.74 3.81 -8.94
N VAL A 143 -8.51 2.76 -8.76
CA VAL A 143 -8.04 1.36 -8.77
C VAL A 143 -8.58 0.67 -10.01
N LEU A 144 -7.70 0.09 -10.83
CA LEU A 144 -8.05 -0.76 -11.95
C LEU A 144 -7.47 -2.15 -11.71
N ALA A 145 -8.32 -3.17 -11.66
CA ALA A 145 -7.88 -4.55 -11.48
C ALA A 145 -8.81 -5.54 -12.19
N ASP A 146 -8.30 -6.70 -12.55
CA ASP A 146 -9.12 -7.83 -13.00
C ASP A 146 -9.72 -8.56 -11.78
N PHE A 147 -10.56 -7.82 -11.07
CA PHE A 147 -11.21 -8.24 -9.84
C PHE A 147 -12.64 -7.67 -9.76
N PRO A 148 -13.60 -8.36 -9.11
CA PRO A 148 -14.98 -7.87 -9.01
C PRO A 148 -15.06 -6.51 -8.31
N LYS A 149 -15.73 -5.55 -8.96
CA LYS A 149 -15.86 -4.17 -8.43
C LYS A 149 -16.50 -4.13 -7.04
N GLU A 150 -17.57 -4.90 -6.85
CA GLU A 150 -18.30 -4.95 -5.59
C GLU A 150 -17.38 -5.39 -4.43
N ALA A 151 -16.52 -6.39 -4.66
CA ALA A 151 -15.57 -6.87 -3.66
C ALA A 151 -14.48 -5.84 -3.36
N MET A 152 -14.00 -5.10 -4.37
CA MET A 152 -13.08 -3.97 -4.16
C MET A 152 -13.73 -2.84 -3.37
N ASP A 153 -14.96 -2.46 -3.72
CA ASP A 153 -15.70 -1.40 -3.02
C ASP A 153 -15.98 -1.77 -1.55
N ASP A 154 -16.34 -3.03 -1.28
CA ASP A 154 -16.57 -3.52 0.08
C ASP A 154 -15.29 -3.49 0.92
N ALA A 155 -14.17 -3.95 0.37
CA ALA A 155 -12.86 -3.92 1.04
C ALA A 155 -12.44 -2.46 1.36
N LEU A 156 -12.59 -1.54 0.38
CA LEU A 156 -12.19 -0.15 0.54
C LEU A 156 -13.19 0.72 1.32
N SER A 157 -14.38 0.20 1.63
CA SER A 157 -15.41 0.95 2.37
C SER A 157 -14.96 1.40 3.75
N ARG A 158 -14.04 0.66 4.39
CA ARG A 158 -13.46 0.99 5.69
C ARG A 158 -12.43 2.11 5.57
N VAL A 159 -11.56 2.01 4.58
CA VAL A 159 -10.46 2.96 4.34
C VAL A 159 -11.00 4.32 3.87
N SER A 160 -12.05 4.34 3.06
CA SER A 160 -12.67 5.60 2.59
C SER A 160 -13.25 6.48 3.70
N LYS A 161 -13.36 5.97 4.94
CA LYS A 161 -13.78 6.72 6.12
C LYS A 161 -12.64 7.50 6.78
N ILE A 162 -11.39 7.16 6.52
CA ILE A 162 -10.20 7.80 7.10
C ILE A 162 -10.12 9.25 6.61
N ASN A 163 -10.20 9.46 5.29
CA ASN A 163 -10.19 10.80 4.72
C ASN A 163 -11.43 11.03 3.83
N LYS A 164 -12.41 11.79 4.35
CA LYS A 164 -13.65 12.12 3.63
C LYS A 164 -13.44 13.00 2.40
N ARG A 165 -12.27 13.62 2.23
CA ARG A 165 -11.94 14.49 1.10
C ARG A 165 -11.30 13.72 -0.06
N MET A 166 -10.80 12.51 0.20
CA MET A 166 -10.24 11.64 -0.82
C MET A 166 -11.35 10.83 -1.50
N ILE A 167 -11.37 10.85 -2.82
CA ILE A 167 -12.33 10.10 -3.63
C ILE A 167 -11.64 8.81 -4.09
N THR A 168 -12.18 7.66 -3.72
CA THR A 168 -11.72 6.35 -4.21
C THR A 168 -12.68 5.82 -5.28
N ILE A 169 -12.15 5.46 -6.44
CA ILE A 169 -12.92 4.94 -7.58
C ILE A 169 -12.33 3.60 -8.01
N THR A 170 -13.14 2.56 -8.04
CA THR A 170 -12.73 1.22 -8.50
C THR A 170 -13.24 0.94 -9.93
N ARG A 171 -12.43 0.24 -10.71
CA ARG A 171 -12.75 -0.22 -12.06
C ARG A 171 -12.29 -1.66 -12.26
N THR A 172 -13.12 -2.44 -12.96
CA THR A 172 -12.78 -3.83 -13.31
C THR A 172 -12.25 -3.89 -14.73
N GLY A 173 -11.08 -4.48 -14.91
CA GLY A 173 -10.47 -4.69 -16.22
C GLY A 173 -9.02 -5.16 -16.13
N GLU A 174 -8.54 -5.74 -17.23
CA GLU A 174 -7.15 -6.16 -17.38
C GLU A 174 -6.23 -4.92 -17.36
N THR A 175 -5.22 -4.94 -16.48
CA THR A 175 -4.34 -3.79 -16.21
C THR A 175 -3.35 -3.48 -17.34
N ALA A 176 -2.98 -4.49 -18.15
CA ALA A 176 -2.10 -4.30 -19.30
C ALA A 176 -2.86 -3.91 -20.59
N ASN A 177 -4.19 -3.84 -20.55
CA ASN A 177 -4.99 -3.45 -21.71
C ASN A 177 -5.05 -1.93 -21.84
N VAL A 178 -4.54 -1.39 -22.96
CA VAL A 178 -4.44 0.05 -23.23
C VAL A 178 -5.80 0.76 -23.21
N GLU A 179 -6.85 0.10 -23.70
CA GLU A 179 -8.21 0.66 -23.67
C GLU A 179 -8.71 0.84 -22.22
N ASN A 180 -8.45 -0.16 -21.37
CA ASN A 180 -8.79 -0.06 -19.96
C ASN A 180 -7.98 1.04 -19.25
N LEU A 181 -6.68 1.16 -19.56
CA LEU A 181 -5.81 2.22 -19.03
C LEU A 181 -6.33 3.62 -19.40
N ARG A 182 -6.81 3.80 -20.63
CA ARG A 182 -7.44 5.06 -21.05
C ARG A 182 -8.76 5.35 -20.33
N THR A 183 -9.54 4.32 -20.01
CA THR A 183 -10.79 4.53 -19.24
C THR A 183 -10.55 5.07 -17.83
N VAL A 184 -9.36 4.87 -17.26
CA VAL A 184 -8.96 5.39 -15.96
C VAL A 184 -8.06 6.62 -16.04
N SER A 185 -7.99 7.26 -17.22
CA SER A 185 -7.24 8.51 -17.48
C SER A 185 -5.77 8.43 -17.06
N VAL A 186 -5.08 7.34 -17.44
CA VAL A 186 -3.67 7.09 -17.09
C VAL A 186 -2.76 8.24 -17.51
N GLU A 187 -3.02 8.88 -18.67
CA GLU A 187 -2.19 9.96 -19.21
C GLU A 187 -2.12 11.19 -18.30
N THR A 188 -3.16 11.41 -17.49
CA THR A 188 -3.28 12.56 -16.58
C THR A 188 -3.10 12.20 -15.12
N ALA A 189 -2.73 10.97 -14.80
CA ALA A 189 -2.43 10.54 -13.46
C ALA A 189 -1.16 11.25 -12.92
N LYS A 190 -1.16 11.61 -11.62
CA LYS A 190 -0.01 12.14 -10.89
C LYS A 190 1.08 11.07 -10.78
N SER A 191 0.68 9.88 -10.37
CA SER A 191 1.54 8.70 -10.23
C SER A 191 0.77 7.43 -10.56
N VAL A 192 1.49 6.39 -10.94
CA VAL A 192 0.96 5.05 -11.20
C VAL A 192 1.65 4.06 -10.29
N VAL A 193 0.86 3.27 -9.56
CA VAL A 193 1.33 2.22 -8.65
C VAL A 193 0.85 0.87 -9.19
N VAL A 194 1.77 -0.03 -9.50
CA VAL A 194 1.47 -1.39 -9.97
C VAL A 194 1.69 -2.36 -8.82
N VAL A 195 0.63 -3.03 -8.41
CA VAL A 195 0.64 -3.97 -7.29
C VAL A 195 0.63 -5.40 -7.82
N SER A 196 1.44 -6.26 -7.21
CA SER A 196 1.49 -7.69 -7.51
C SER A 196 0.15 -8.37 -7.17
N SER A 197 -0.41 -9.11 -8.13
CA SER A 197 -1.67 -9.83 -7.92
C SER A 197 -1.45 -11.08 -7.06
N GLU A 198 -2.21 -11.24 -5.99
CA GLU A 198 -2.19 -12.47 -5.17
C GLU A 198 -2.79 -13.68 -5.89
N GLN A 199 -3.58 -13.47 -6.93
CA GLN A 199 -4.23 -14.54 -7.69
C GLN A 199 -3.31 -15.17 -8.74
N SER A 200 -2.21 -14.51 -9.09
CA SER A 200 -1.24 -15.02 -10.06
C SER A 200 -0.17 -15.88 -9.39
N ALA A 201 0.06 -17.08 -9.89
CA ALA A 201 1.12 -17.95 -9.42
C ALA A 201 2.53 -17.32 -9.63
N ASP A 202 2.70 -16.52 -10.69
CA ASP A 202 3.88 -15.71 -10.96
C ASP A 202 3.44 -14.29 -11.31
N ALA A 203 3.34 -13.42 -10.30
CA ALA A 203 2.81 -12.07 -10.43
C ALA A 203 3.79 -11.09 -11.09
N ASP A 204 5.10 -11.35 -11.07
CA ASP A 204 6.11 -10.46 -11.63
C ASP A 204 5.95 -10.22 -13.14
N PRO A 205 5.74 -11.23 -14.00
CA PRO A 205 5.50 -11.01 -15.43
C PRO A 205 4.29 -10.12 -15.70
N ASP A 206 3.21 -10.26 -14.93
CA ASP A 206 2.02 -9.45 -15.08
C ASP A 206 2.27 -8.00 -14.66
N ALA A 207 3.00 -7.77 -13.57
CA ALA A 207 3.42 -6.45 -13.12
C ALA A 207 4.34 -5.76 -14.15
N VAL A 208 5.32 -6.50 -14.69
CA VAL A 208 6.20 -5.99 -15.76
C VAL A 208 5.41 -5.65 -17.02
N ARG A 209 4.50 -6.54 -17.47
CA ARG A 209 3.65 -6.31 -18.63
C ARG A 209 2.77 -5.08 -18.46
N THR A 210 2.16 -4.91 -17.30
CA THR A 210 1.35 -3.74 -16.95
C THR A 210 2.18 -2.47 -16.96
N THR A 211 3.36 -2.48 -16.34
CA THR A 211 4.28 -1.33 -16.32
C THR A 211 4.70 -0.93 -17.73
N LEU A 212 5.07 -1.89 -18.58
CA LEU A 212 5.45 -1.61 -19.97
C LEU A 212 4.26 -1.10 -20.80
N ALA A 213 3.05 -1.58 -20.55
CA ALA A 213 1.84 -1.06 -21.21
C ALA A 213 1.61 0.41 -20.84
N VAL A 214 1.75 0.79 -19.58
CA VAL A 214 1.66 2.20 -19.14
C VAL A 214 2.74 3.04 -19.80
N LEU A 215 4.00 2.62 -19.75
CA LEU A 215 5.14 3.44 -20.19
C LEU A 215 5.27 3.57 -21.70
N ASN A 216 4.90 2.53 -22.47
CA ASN A 216 5.18 2.44 -23.91
C ASN A 216 3.93 2.53 -24.79
N ALA A 217 2.76 2.16 -24.27
CA ALA A 217 1.53 2.09 -25.04
C ALA A 217 0.54 3.22 -24.73
N THR A 218 0.86 4.11 -23.77
CA THR A 218 0.10 5.32 -23.44
C THR A 218 0.99 6.55 -23.50
N ASP A 219 0.38 7.75 -23.47
CA ASP A 219 1.11 9.03 -23.44
C ASP A 219 1.54 9.47 -22.03
N TYR A 220 1.48 8.57 -21.06
CA TYR A 220 1.89 8.83 -19.68
C TYR A 220 3.38 9.23 -19.60
N LYS A 221 3.68 10.35 -18.93
CA LYS A 221 5.03 10.90 -18.82
C LYS A 221 5.66 10.77 -17.43
N GLY A 222 4.87 10.43 -16.43
CA GLY A 222 5.33 10.28 -15.05
C GLY A 222 6.15 9.01 -14.80
N HIS A 223 6.39 8.72 -13.54
CA HIS A 223 7.02 7.50 -13.06
C HIS A 223 5.98 6.45 -12.67
N VAL A 224 6.39 5.19 -12.65
CA VAL A 224 5.58 4.06 -12.24
C VAL A 224 6.27 3.37 -11.08
N VAL A 225 5.63 3.31 -9.92
CA VAL A 225 6.07 2.49 -8.79
C VAL A 225 5.54 1.08 -9.00
N VAL A 226 6.38 0.07 -8.95
CA VAL A 226 5.98 -1.31 -9.22
C VAL A 226 6.48 -2.26 -8.15
N GLU A 227 5.58 -3.06 -7.60
CA GLU A 227 5.92 -4.16 -6.69
C GLU A 227 6.42 -5.37 -7.48
N LEU A 228 7.58 -5.90 -7.11
CA LEU A 228 8.15 -7.12 -7.65
C LEU A 228 8.62 -8.04 -6.51
N LYS A 229 8.62 -9.34 -6.78
CA LYS A 229 9.17 -10.34 -5.86
C LYS A 229 10.65 -10.62 -6.13
N ARG A 230 11.08 -10.52 -7.40
CA ARG A 230 12.44 -10.88 -7.86
C ARG A 230 13.28 -9.65 -8.16
N ARG A 231 14.40 -9.50 -7.45
CA ARG A 231 15.33 -8.37 -7.59
C ARG A 231 15.95 -8.24 -8.99
N ASN A 232 16.29 -9.34 -9.64
CA ASN A 232 16.87 -9.31 -10.99
C ASN A 232 15.92 -8.72 -12.04
N LEU A 233 14.60 -8.83 -11.83
CA LEU A 233 13.62 -8.18 -12.70
C LEU A 233 13.52 -6.68 -12.43
N ALA A 234 13.75 -6.25 -11.19
CA ALA A 234 13.78 -4.83 -10.84
C ALA A 234 14.89 -4.10 -11.61
N ASP A 235 16.11 -4.64 -11.61
CA ASP A 235 17.25 -4.06 -12.33
C ASP A 235 17.01 -4.01 -13.85
N THR A 236 16.44 -5.09 -14.39
CA THR A 236 16.08 -5.17 -15.81
C THR A 236 15.01 -4.12 -16.17
N LEU A 237 13.96 -4.02 -15.35
CA LEU A 237 12.86 -3.08 -15.59
C LEU A 237 13.31 -1.64 -15.47
N HIS A 238 14.16 -1.32 -14.50
CA HIS A 238 14.78 0.00 -14.35
C HIS A 238 15.54 0.40 -15.63
N THR A 239 16.38 -0.50 -16.16
CA THR A 239 17.15 -0.26 -17.38
C THR A 239 16.26 -0.06 -18.61
N VAL A 240 15.28 -0.96 -18.82
CA VAL A 240 14.39 -0.92 -19.99
C VAL A 240 13.47 0.32 -19.94
N SER A 241 13.02 0.72 -18.75
CA SER A 241 12.16 1.90 -18.56
C SER A 241 12.93 3.23 -18.55
N ARG A 242 14.26 3.20 -18.65
CA ARG A 242 15.15 4.37 -18.52
C ARG A 242 14.95 5.11 -17.19
N GLY A 243 14.83 4.36 -16.10
CA GLY A 243 14.64 4.91 -14.76
C GLY A 243 13.21 5.36 -14.43
N ARG A 244 12.24 5.22 -15.34
CA ARG A 244 10.85 5.62 -15.09
C ARG A 244 10.06 4.60 -14.27
N ALA A 245 10.47 3.34 -14.24
CA ALA A 245 9.92 2.32 -13.35
C ALA A 245 10.75 2.24 -12.07
N LEU A 246 10.11 2.47 -10.94
CA LEU A 246 10.66 2.38 -9.59
C LEU A 246 10.21 1.06 -8.98
N ALA A 247 11.08 0.07 -9.02
CA ALA A 247 10.74 -1.27 -8.58
C ALA A 247 11.01 -1.45 -7.09
N VAL A 248 9.97 -1.71 -6.31
CA VAL A 248 10.03 -2.10 -4.90
C VAL A 248 10.03 -3.62 -4.82
N THR A 249 11.12 -4.20 -4.33
CA THR A 249 11.20 -5.64 -4.12
C THR A 249 10.73 -5.95 -2.70
N GLY A 250 9.43 -6.21 -2.53
CA GLY A 250 8.78 -6.42 -1.24
C GLY A 250 9.55 -7.41 -0.34
N PRO A 251 9.86 -8.64 -0.80
CA PRO A 251 10.62 -9.59 0.00
C PRO A 251 11.98 -9.09 0.48
N HIS A 252 12.65 -8.24 -0.31
CA HIS A 252 13.95 -7.69 0.08
C HIS A 252 13.81 -6.61 1.17
N VAL A 253 12.84 -5.70 1.03
CA VAL A 253 12.54 -4.66 2.03
C VAL A 253 12.17 -5.30 3.36
N ILE A 254 11.22 -6.25 3.34
CA ILE A 254 10.79 -6.97 4.55
C ILE A 254 11.97 -7.67 5.21
N ALA A 255 12.78 -8.40 4.45
CA ALA A 255 13.93 -9.12 4.98
C ALA A 255 14.97 -8.20 5.62
N GLN A 256 15.21 -7.03 5.06
CA GLN A 256 16.14 -6.05 5.61
C GLN A 256 15.64 -5.47 6.93
N VAL A 257 14.39 -5.03 6.97
CA VAL A 257 13.78 -4.51 8.21
C VAL A 257 13.74 -5.60 9.27
N THR A 258 13.32 -6.82 8.91
CA THR A 258 13.30 -7.98 9.83
C THR A 258 14.69 -8.27 10.41
N ALA A 259 15.73 -8.21 9.59
CA ALA A 259 17.10 -8.45 10.06
C ALA A 259 17.57 -7.39 11.07
N GLU A 260 17.20 -6.13 10.88
CA GLU A 260 17.52 -5.06 11.85
C GLU A 260 16.71 -5.20 13.14
N VAL A 261 15.42 -5.51 13.02
CA VAL A 261 14.56 -5.75 14.18
C VAL A 261 15.06 -6.96 14.99
N CYS A 262 15.60 -7.98 14.33
CA CYS A 262 16.26 -9.12 15.04
C CYS A 262 17.46 -8.71 15.89
N ARG A 263 18.08 -7.56 15.63
CA ARG A 263 19.28 -7.08 16.35
C ARG A 263 18.95 -6.16 17.52
N TYR A 264 17.92 -5.34 17.37
CA TYR A 264 17.63 -4.26 18.30
C TYR A 264 16.16 -4.19 18.69
N HIS A 265 15.90 -4.25 19.98
CA HIS A 265 14.56 -4.05 20.52
C HIS A 265 14.02 -2.65 20.18
N GLY A 266 12.72 -2.54 19.86
CA GLY A 266 12.07 -1.28 19.48
C GLY A 266 12.31 -0.82 18.04
N MET A 267 13.18 -1.50 17.26
CA MET A 267 13.48 -1.11 15.89
C MET A 267 12.27 -1.23 14.96
N SER A 268 11.30 -2.12 15.25
CA SER A 268 10.05 -2.21 14.47
C SER A 268 9.26 -0.90 14.51
N ALA A 269 9.18 -0.26 15.67
CA ALA A 269 8.50 1.02 15.83
C ALA A 269 9.28 2.17 15.12
N VAL A 270 10.62 2.12 15.14
CA VAL A 270 11.46 3.08 14.39
C VAL A 270 11.16 3.03 12.90
N TYR A 271 11.09 1.83 12.32
CA TYR A 271 10.78 1.69 10.89
C TYR A 271 9.33 2.08 10.56
N GLN A 272 8.39 1.79 11.46
CA GLN A 272 7.00 2.24 11.29
C GLN A 272 6.92 3.77 11.26
N ASP A 273 7.55 4.44 12.21
CA ASP A 273 7.57 5.90 12.31
C ASP A 273 8.30 6.55 11.12
N LEU A 274 9.38 5.93 10.62
CA LEU A 274 10.15 6.44 9.49
C LEU A 274 9.42 6.35 8.15
N PHE A 275 8.51 5.38 7.98
CA PHE A 275 7.79 5.15 6.72
C PHE A 275 6.31 5.56 6.76
N ASP A 276 5.79 5.91 7.93
CA ASP A 276 4.40 6.37 8.11
C ASP A 276 4.25 7.83 7.65
N PHE A 277 3.10 8.17 7.08
CA PHE A 277 2.75 9.56 6.78
C PHE A 277 2.09 10.29 7.97
N GLU A 278 1.74 9.58 9.05
CA GLU A 278 1.12 10.18 10.23
C GLU A 278 2.14 11.00 11.05
N GLY A 279 3.43 10.72 10.91
CA GLY A 279 4.51 11.32 11.69
C GLY A 279 5.36 12.32 10.92
N ASP A 280 6.66 12.02 10.92
CA ASP A 280 7.69 12.80 10.24
C ASP A 280 8.05 12.15 8.90
N GLU A 281 8.21 12.96 7.86
CA GLU A 281 8.53 12.51 6.51
C GLU A 281 9.94 12.91 6.08
N ILE A 282 10.46 12.29 5.02
CA ILE A 282 11.77 12.60 4.45
C ILE A 282 11.63 13.64 3.35
N TYR A 283 12.31 14.78 3.52
CA TYR A 283 12.32 15.89 2.59
C TYR A 283 13.71 16.22 2.06
N PHE A 284 13.77 16.75 0.84
CA PHE A 284 14.96 17.41 0.31
C PHE A 284 14.84 18.91 0.53
N HIS A 285 15.75 19.46 1.35
CA HIS A 285 15.71 20.87 1.75
C HIS A 285 16.96 21.62 1.27
N ASN A 286 16.76 22.78 0.64
CA ASN A 286 17.85 23.66 0.23
C ASN A 286 18.05 24.76 1.29
N GLU A 287 19.24 24.79 1.94
CA GLU A 287 19.59 25.80 2.95
C GLU A 287 20.87 26.55 2.54
N PRO A 288 20.75 27.61 1.74
CA PRO A 288 21.92 28.39 1.27
C PRO A 288 22.78 28.96 2.40
N GLY A 289 22.21 29.20 3.58
CA GLY A 289 22.92 29.72 4.75
C GLY A 289 23.91 28.72 5.38
N LEU A 290 23.95 27.48 4.90
CA LEU A 290 24.90 26.45 5.35
C LEU A 290 25.98 26.12 4.31
N ILE A 291 25.99 26.77 3.15
CA ILE A 291 27.06 26.59 2.16
C ILE A 291 28.40 27.00 2.79
N GLY A 292 29.40 26.14 2.65
CA GLY A 292 30.73 26.32 3.27
C GLY A 292 30.83 25.85 4.74
N ARG A 293 29.70 25.43 5.35
CA ARG A 293 29.71 24.84 6.70
C ARG A 293 29.87 23.32 6.60
N SER A 294 30.29 22.72 7.73
CA SER A 294 30.40 21.25 7.81
C SER A 294 29.04 20.59 8.01
N PHE A 295 28.94 19.32 7.66
CA PHE A 295 27.72 18.51 7.88
C PHE A 295 27.37 18.44 9.37
N GLY A 296 28.36 18.29 10.26
CA GLY A 296 28.13 18.31 11.70
C GLY A 296 27.55 19.64 12.21
N GLU A 297 27.91 20.79 11.60
CA GLU A 297 27.28 22.08 11.89
C GLU A 297 25.85 22.13 11.36
N ALA A 298 25.58 21.54 10.17
CA ALA A 298 24.24 21.48 9.60
C ALA A 298 23.29 20.67 10.49
N VAL A 299 23.69 19.48 10.94
CA VAL A 299 22.89 18.63 11.86
C VAL A 299 22.47 19.37 13.12
N GLN A 300 23.35 20.20 13.69
CA GLN A 300 23.08 20.96 14.91
C GLN A 300 22.21 22.20 14.67
N SER A 301 22.05 22.66 13.43
CA SER A 301 21.41 23.92 13.10
C SER A 301 19.89 23.92 13.16
N PHE A 302 19.25 22.75 13.17
CA PHE A 302 17.80 22.60 13.19
C PHE A 302 17.31 22.10 14.55
N GLU A 303 16.21 22.65 15.06
CA GLU A 303 15.64 22.27 16.36
C GLU A 303 14.71 21.08 16.26
N THR A 304 13.83 21.08 15.24
CA THR A 304 12.71 20.15 15.07
C THR A 304 12.84 19.29 13.82
N SER A 305 14.01 19.26 13.20
CA SER A 305 14.28 18.43 12.04
C SER A 305 15.59 17.67 12.21
N SER A 306 15.60 16.39 11.86
CA SER A 306 16.77 15.52 11.90
C SER A 306 17.36 15.36 10.51
N ILE A 307 18.64 15.70 10.34
CA ILE A 307 19.29 15.63 9.03
C ILE A 307 19.88 14.25 8.85
N LEU A 308 19.43 13.51 7.81
CA LEU A 308 19.89 12.16 7.44
C LEU A 308 21.19 12.17 6.62
N GLY A 309 21.36 13.21 5.79
CA GLY A 309 22.44 13.21 4.81
C GLY A 309 22.35 14.36 3.83
N LEU A 310 23.02 14.20 2.72
CA LEU A 310 23.12 15.16 1.64
C LEU A 310 22.76 14.51 0.30
N ARG A 311 22.11 15.28 -0.58
CA ARG A 311 22.05 15.01 -2.00
C ARG A 311 23.01 16.00 -2.69
N SER A 312 23.97 15.49 -3.43
CA SER A 312 24.91 16.30 -4.18
C SER A 312 24.27 16.91 -5.44
N SER A 313 24.95 17.85 -6.08
CA SER A 313 24.46 18.56 -7.28
C SER A 313 24.27 17.63 -8.49
N ASP A 314 24.96 16.50 -8.54
CA ASP A 314 24.82 15.44 -9.56
C ASP A 314 23.78 14.36 -9.19
N GLY A 315 23.09 14.53 -8.05
CA GLY A 315 22.01 13.67 -7.60
C GLY A 315 22.44 12.47 -6.75
N GLU A 316 23.72 12.33 -6.41
CA GLU A 316 24.20 11.28 -5.52
C GLU A 316 23.69 11.49 -4.08
N ILE A 317 23.25 10.41 -3.45
CA ILE A 317 22.77 10.39 -2.06
C ILE A 317 23.91 9.94 -1.15
N LEU A 318 24.22 10.76 -0.16
CA LEU A 318 25.21 10.52 0.88
C LEU A 318 24.49 10.51 2.23
N LEU A 319 24.15 9.33 2.75
CA LEU A 319 23.59 9.18 4.09
C LEU A 319 24.71 9.14 5.14
N ALA A 320 24.47 9.79 6.28
CA ALA A 320 25.43 9.91 7.37
C ALA A 320 26.87 10.26 6.90
N PRO A 321 27.09 11.28 6.04
CA PRO A 321 28.43 11.63 5.60
C PRO A 321 29.32 12.01 6.78
N ALA A 322 30.64 12.04 6.58
CA ALA A 322 31.58 12.44 7.60
C ALA A 322 31.23 13.84 8.16
N VAL A 323 31.39 14.03 9.46
CA VAL A 323 30.95 15.27 10.15
C VAL A 323 31.65 16.54 9.63
N ASP A 324 32.82 16.40 9.04
CA ASP A 324 33.63 17.46 8.43
C ASP A 324 33.34 17.67 6.94
N THR A 325 32.44 16.89 6.35
CA THR A 325 32.00 17.07 4.95
C THR A 325 31.45 18.49 4.77
N VAL A 326 32.03 19.24 3.84
CA VAL A 326 31.65 20.64 3.60
C VAL A 326 30.46 20.68 2.62
N LEU A 327 29.43 21.45 2.98
CA LEU A 327 28.29 21.69 2.09
C LEU A 327 28.70 22.62 0.95
N ALA A 328 28.54 22.13 -0.29
CA ALA A 328 28.82 22.90 -1.49
C ALA A 328 27.53 23.51 -2.08
N GLU A 329 27.69 24.42 -3.03
CA GLU A 329 26.58 24.96 -3.80
C GLU A 329 25.88 23.84 -4.59
N GLY A 330 24.54 23.81 -4.56
CA GLY A 330 23.73 22.77 -5.19
C GLY A 330 23.52 21.52 -4.33
N HIS A 331 24.15 21.41 -3.15
CA HIS A 331 23.80 20.35 -2.20
C HIS A 331 22.43 20.62 -1.58
N MET A 332 21.63 19.56 -1.41
CA MET A 332 20.39 19.59 -0.63
C MET A 332 20.53 18.71 0.61
N LEU A 333 20.00 19.18 1.73
CA LEU A 333 19.88 18.38 2.93
C LEU A 333 18.77 17.32 2.74
N ILE A 334 19.01 16.12 3.24
CA ILE A 334 17.97 15.08 3.39
C ILE A 334 17.55 15.15 4.85
N ALA A 335 16.32 15.58 5.12
CA ALA A 335 15.83 15.87 6.46
C ALA A 335 14.57 15.06 6.76
N ILE A 336 14.47 14.56 8.00
CA ILE A 336 13.22 14.08 8.58
C ILE A 336 12.56 15.26 9.29
N SER A 337 11.31 15.55 8.97
CA SER A 337 10.55 16.63 9.55
C SER A 337 9.06 16.40 9.40
N LYS A 338 8.26 17.06 10.22
CA LYS A 338 6.80 16.93 10.20
C LYS A 338 6.16 17.46 8.91
N ASP A 339 6.74 18.50 8.31
CA ASP A 339 6.31 19.10 7.05
C ASP A 339 7.51 19.83 6.45
N ASP A 340 7.52 20.12 5.15
CA ASP A 340 8.62 20.80 4.46
C ASP A 340 8.83 22.23 4.97
N ASP A 341 7.76 22.92 5.36
CA ASP A 341 7.79 24.28 5.93
C ASP A 341 8.29 24.32 7.40
N THR A 342 8.36 23.18 8.07
CA THR A 342 8.88 23.06 9.45
C THR A 342 10.40 22.86 9.51
N ILE A 343 11.07 22.69 8.37
CA ILE A 343 12.53 22.59 8.27
C ILE A 343 13.12 24.01 8.37
N VAL A 344 13.17 24.53 9.59
CA VAL A 344 13.60 25.89 9.83
C VAL A 344 14.89 25.90 10.63
N ARG A 345 15.91 26.58 10.08
CA ARG A 345 17.17 26.79 10.79
C ARG A 345 16.95 27.68 12.02
N LYS A 346 17.46 27.24 13.18
CA LYS A 346 17.37 28.02 14.42
C LYS A 346 18.16 29.33 14.33
N PRO A 347 17.51 30.49 14.49
CA PRO A 347 18.23 31.79 14.47
C PRO A 347 19.27 31.84 15.59
N GLY A 348 20.50 32.25 15.25
CA GLY A 348 21.59 32.41 16.24
C GLY A 348 22.19 31.10 16.74
N ALA A 349 21.86 29.94 16.14
CA ALA A 349 22.55 28.70 16.44
C ALA A 349 24.05 28.85 16.13
N GLN A 350 24.88 28.65 17.14
CA GLN A 350 26.33 28.53 16.98
C GLN A 350 26.69 27.04 17.19
N PRO A 351 26.65 26.22 16.11
CA PRO A 351 27.01 24.83 16.23
C PRO A 351 28.48 24.70 16.58
N ALA A 352 28.79 23.77 17.50
CA ALA A 352 30.17 23.49 17.87
C ALA A 352 30.86 22.71 16.73
N ALA A 353 32.11 23.06 16.46
CA ALA A 353 32.94 22.23 15.59
C ALA A 353 33.21 20.90 16.28
N ILE A 354 32.86 19.79 15.60
CA ILE A 354 33.00 18.44 16.14
C ILE A 354 34.13 17.73 15.42
N SER A 355 35.00 17.07 16.20
CA SER A 355 36.00 16.13 15.69
C SER A 355 35.59 14.73 16.07
N ALA A 356 35.11 13.95 15.08
CA ALA A 356 34.67 12.60 15.31
C ALA A 356 35.84 11.64 15.52
N LYS A 357 35.68 10.74 16.51
CA LYS A 357 36.52 9.56 16.69
C LYS A 357 35.63 8.33 16.52
N PRO A 358 35.89 7.46 15.54
CA PRO A 358 35.09 6.26 15.36
C PRO A 358 34.99 5.45 16.65
N PHE A 359 33.78 5.02 16.98
CA PHE A 359 33.51 4.16 18.12
C PHE A 359 33.55 2.70 17.66
N ALA A 360 34.53 1.94 18.16
CA ALA A 360 34.59 0.50 17.89
C ALA A 360 33.69 -0.26 18.86
N GLU A 361 32.66 -0.90 18.36
CA GLU A 361 31.77 -1.74 19.13
C GLU A 361 32.19 -3.21 18.97
N THR A 362 32.67 -3.82 20.06
CA THR A 362 32.87 -5.28 20.12
C THR A 362 31.52 -5.90 20.51
N THR A 363 30.83 -6.46 19.53
CA THR A 363 29.56 -7.17 19.77
C THR A 363 29.81 -8.68 19.90
N ALA A 364 29.26 -9.29 20.96
CA ALA A 364 29.30 -10.74 21.13
C ALA A 364 28.44 -11.45 20.06
N PRO A 365 28.78 -12.69 19.68
CA PRO A 365 27.92 -13.48 18.81
C PRO A 365 26.49 -13.57 19.32
N THR A 366 25.53 -13.39 18.44
CA THR A 366 24.11 -13.28 18.75
C THR A 366 23.37 -14.50 18.20
N PRO A 367 22.82 -15.40 19.04
CA PRO A 367 22.05 -16.54 18.58
C PRO A 367 20.62 -16.12 18.22
N VAL A 368 20.16 -16.48 17.03
CA VAL A 368 18.84 -16.19 16.49
C VAL A 368 18.12 -17.48 16.13
N LEU A 369 16.84 -17.59 16.50
CA LEU A 369 15.95 -18.68 16.12
C LEU A 369 14.92 -18.16 15.11
N LEU A 370 14.84 -18.81 13.94
CA LEU A 370 13.81 -18.57 12.95
C LEU A 370 12.80 -19.72 12.98
N LEU A 371 11.55 -19.41 13.25
CA LEU A 371 10.42 -20.33 13.24
C LEU A 371 9.62 -20.12 11.96
N GLY A 372 9.64 -21.08 11.05
CA GLY A 372 9.06 -21.00 9.73
C GLY A 372 10.10 -20.73 8.62
N TRP A 373 9.79 -21.25 7.42
CA TRP A 373 10.61 -21.08 6.22
C TRP A 373 9.73 -20.75 5.01
N ASN A 374 9.78 -19.54 4.52
CA ASN A 374 9.01 -19.06 3.39
C ASN A 374 9.91 -18.37 2.35
N HIS A 375 9.31 -17.68 1.37
CA HIS A 375 10.04 -16.95 0.33
C HIS A 375 10.84 -15.75 0.85
N LEU A 376 10.56 -15.24 2.06
CA LEU A 376 11.30 -14.16 2.72
C LEU A 376 12.54 -14.68 3.46
N ALA A 377 12.53 -15.94 3.86
CA ALA A 377 13.53 -16.48 4.77
C ALA A 377 14.93 -16.55 4.14
N GLN A 378 15.04 -16.83 2.84
CA GLN A 378 16.35 -16.85 2.16
C GLN A 378 16.95 -15.42 2.04
N PRO A 379 16.22 -14.37 1.59
CA PRO A 379 16.69 -12.99 1.71
C PRO A 379 17.04 -12.61 3.14
N LEU A 380 16.22 -12.99 4.12
CA LEU A 380 16.46 -12.72 5.54
C LEU A 380 17.76 -13.34 6.05
N LEU A 381 18.03 -14.61 5.75
CA LEU A 381 19.31 -15.24 6.10
C LEU A 381 20.50 -14.48 5.54
N SER A 382 20.42 -14.03 4.28
CA SER A 382 21.47 -13.23 3.66
C SER A 382 21.68 -11.89 4.36
N GLN A 383 20.63 -11.25 4.82
CA GLN A 383 20.71 -10.00 5.58
C GLN A 383 21.26 -10.23 7.00
N LEU A 384 20.80 -11.27 7.70
CA LEU A 384 21.31 -11.64 9.02
C LEU A 384 22.81 -11.97 8.97
N ASP A 385 23.25 -12.74 7.96
CA ASP A 385 24.67 -13.08 7.79
C ASP A 385 25.56 -11.85 7.62
N ARG A 386 25.06 -10.80 6.96
CA ARG A 386 25.81 -9.53 6.78
C ARG A 386 25.83 -8.67 8.04
N ARG A 387 24.74 -8.67 8.82
CA ARG A 387 24.48 -7.71 9.89
C ARG A 387 24.81 -8.23 11.28
N LEU A 388 24.69 -9.54 11.50
CA LEU A 388 25.04 -10.15 12.79
C LEU A 388 26.56 -10.17 13.01
N PRO A 389 27.00 -10.09 14.28
CA PRO A 389 28.41 -10.28 14.62
C PRO A 389 28.96 -11.61 14.10
N ALA A 390 30.22 -11.61 13.68
CA ALA A 390 30.86 -12.84 13.20
C ALA A 390 30.82 -13.95 14.27
N GLY A 391 30.53 -15.17 13.84
CA GLY A 391 30.37 -16.32 14.76
C GLY A 391 28.96 -16.46 15.37
N SER A 392 28.02 -15.57 15.03
CA SER A 392 26.62 -15.72 15.42
C SER A 392 26.01 -17.00 14.85
N GLN A 393 25.02 -17.54 15.55
CA GLN A 393 24.39 -18.80 15.17
C GLN A 393 22.91 -18.53 14.81
N ILE A 394 22.51 -19.05 13.66
CA ILE A 394 21.12 -18.97 13.19
C ILE A 394 20.57 -20.39 13.16
N MET A 395 19.53 -20.64 13.93
CA MET A 395 18.76 -21.89 13.92
C MET A 395 17.47 -21.66 13.12
N VAL A 396 17.17 -22.56 12.19
CA VAL A 396 15.89 -22.56 11.45
C VAL A 396 15.11 -23.80 11.79
N CYS A 397 13.86 -23.65 12.21
CA CYS A 397 12.92 -24.73 12.44
C CYS A 397 11.71 -24.61 11.52
N ASP A 398 11.50 -25.62 10.69
CA ASP A 398 10.36 -25.70 9.75
C ASP A 398 10.14 -27.17 9.37
N PRO A 399 8.94 -27.62 8.98
CA PRO A 399 8.73 -28.95 8.41
C PRO A 399 9.58 -29.22 7.16
N GLU A 400 9.87 -28.18 6.38
CA GLU A 400 10.71 -28.22 5.19
C GLU A 400 11.78 -27.11 5.24
N PRO A 401 12.78 -27.20 6.13
CA PRO A 401 13.78 -26.16 6.29
C PRO A 401 14.72 -26.08 5.07
N PRO A 402 15.58 -25.04 4.98
CA PRO A 402 16.58 -24.96 3.93
C PRO A 402 17.58 -26.12 4.00
N ASP A 403 18.33 -26.30 2.90
CA ASP A 403 19.44 -27.26 2.91
C ASP A 403 20.50 -26.88 3.96
N ALA A 404 20.79 -27.80 4.87
CA ALA A 404 21.81 -27.61 5.91
C ALA A 404 23.23 -27.39 5.35
N SER A 405 23.47 -27.72 4.07
CA SER A 405 24.73 -27.44 3.39
C SER A 405 24.92 -25.99 2.94
N MET A 406 23.90 -25.15 3.08
CA MET A 406 23.97 -23.71 2.76
C MET A 406 25.02 -23.05 3.64
N LYS A 407 26.07 -22.49 3.02
CA LYS A 407 27.15 -21.81 3.73
C LYS A 407 26.86 -20.32 3.85
N LEU A 408 26.91 -19.81 5.06
CA LEU A 408 26.93 -18.39 5.37
C LEU A 408 28.39 -17.91 5.48
N MET A 409 28.63 -16.63 5.27
CA MET A 409 29.98 -16.06 5.27
C MET A 409 30.51 -15.78 6.69
N ARG A 410 29.65 -15.29 7.58
CA ARG A 410 29.98 -14.80 8.92
C ARG A 410 29.31 -15.60 10.03
N CYS A 411 28.12 -16.14 9.76
CA CYS A 411 27.28 -16.86 10.70
C CYS A 411 27.32 -18.38 10.47
N THR A 412 26.89 -19.14 11.46
CA THR A 412 26.69 -20.59 11.36
C THR A 412 25.20 -20.88 11.25
N LEU A 413 24.80 -21.61 10.21
CA LEU A 413 23.43 -22.09 10.03
C LEU A 413 23.27 -23.49 10.65
N SER A 414 22.24 -23.65 11.44
CA SER A 414 21.74 -24.94 11.93
C SER A 414 20.28 -25.09 11.50
N VAL A 415 19.86 -26.29 11.14
CA VAL A 415 18.47 -26.54 10.71
C VAL A 415 17.86 -27.67 11.50
N MET A 416 16.57 -27.56 11.79
CA MET A 416 15.79 -28.61 12.43
C MET A 416 14.49 -28.82 11.66
N HIS A 417 14.21 -30.09 11.32
CA HIS A 417 12.92 -30.50 10.80
C HIS A 417 11.92 -30.60 11.96
N GLY A 418 10.92 -29.75 11.98
CA GLY A 418 9.91 -29.72 13.03
C GLY A 418 8.82 -28.72 12.73
N ASP A 419 7.64 -28.93 13.31
CA ASP A 419 6.54 -27.98 13.20
C ASP A 419 6.66 -26.92 14.30
N PRO A 420 6.80 -25.63 13.97
CA PRO A 420 6.81 -24.54 14.95
C PRO A 420 5.52 -24.41 15.78
N GLN A 421 4.43 -25.06 15.38
CA GLN A 421 3.18 -25.08 16.15
C GLN A 421 3.15 -26.19 17.22
N ASP A 422 4.05 -27.17 17.11
CA ASP A 422 4.15 -28.24 18.09
C ASP A 422 4.84 -27.74 19.36
N HIS A 423 4.11 -27.75 20.46
CA HIS A 423 4.59 -27.29 21.77
C HIS A 423 5.87 -28.00 22.24
N ALA A 424 5.97 -29.32 22.03
CA ALA A 424 7.15 -30.10 22.43
C ALA A 424 8.39 -29.70 21.59
N THR A 425 8.20 -29.40 20.31
CA THR A 425 9.26 -28.90 19.43
C THR A 425 9.76 -27.53 19.89
N LEU A 426 8.85 -26.59 20.17
CA LEU A 426 9.19 -25.26 20.70
C LEU A 426 9.92 -25.35 22.03
N GLN A 427 9.37 -26.12 22.99
CA GLN A 427 9.95 -26.28 24.31
C GLN A 427 11.39 -26.81 24.20
N ARG A 428 11.61 -27.85 23.41
CA ARG A 428 12.98 -28.40 23.19
C ARG A 428 13.93 -27.31 22.66
N LEU A 429 13.53 -26.54 21.64
CA LEU A 429 14.37 -25.53 21.03
C LEU A 429 14.83 -24.46 22.02
N VAL A 430 13.88 -23.88 22.78
CA VAL A 430 14.17 -22.74 23.66
C VAL A 430 14.82 -23.16 25.00
N HIS A 431 14.69 -24.44 25.40
CA HIS A 431 15.40 -24.99 26.53
C HIS A 431 16.80 -25.55 26.21
N GLU A 432 17.04 -25.92 24.94
CA GLU A 432 18.35 -26.44 24.53
C GLU A 432 19.42 -25.33 24.47
N ARG A 433 19.02 -24.08 24.21
CA ARG A 433 19.92 -22.94 24.06
C ARG A 433 19.26 -21.61 24.40
N ALA A 434 20.04 -20.65 24.89
CA ALA A 434 19.63 -19.27 25.01
C ALA A 434 19.65 -18.58 23.63
N TYR A 435 18.53 -18.00 23.22
CA TYR A 435 18.44 -17.16 22.04
C TYR A 435 18.31 -15.69 22.44
N HIS A 436 18.87 -14.81 21.64
CA HIS A 436 18.67 -13.37 21.77
C HIS A 436 17.35 -12.96 21.14
N THR A 437 17.05 -13.53 19.97
CA THR A 437 15.83 -13.25 19.22
C THR A 437 15.20 -14.52 18.70
N ILE A 438 13.88 -14.60 18.78
CA ILE A 438 13.08 -15.66 18.21
C ILE A 438 12.12 -15.00 17.20
N ALA A 439 12.35 -15.23 15.91
CA ALA A 439 11.53 -14.67 14.85
C ALA A 439 10.54 -15.70 14.31
N ILE A 440 9.25 -15.39 14.42
CA ILE A 440 8.14 -16.18 13.87
C ILE A 440 7.84 -15.59 12.49
N LEU A 441 8.09 -16.36 11.44
CA LEU A 441 7.87 -15.94 10.05
C LEU A 441 6.53 -16.48 9.53
N SER A 442 5.88 -15.71 8.66
CA SER A 442 4.69 -16.16 7.95
C SER A 442 4.97 -17.44 7.18
N GLY A 443 4.01 -18.35 7.21
CA GLY A 443 4.17 -19.68 6.64
C GLY A 443 3.89 -19.72 5.14
N ARG A 444 3.56 -20.94 4.67
CA ARG A 444 3.16 -21.24 3.29
C ARG A 444 1.65 -21.47 3.17
N ALA A 445 0.85 -20.91 4.10
CA ALA A 445 -0.58 -21.13 4.07
C ALA A 445 -1.24 -20.50 2.83
N ARG A 446 -2.42 -21.00 2.50
CA ARG A 446 -3.15 -20.56 1.30
C ARG A 446 -3.82 -19.19 1.46
N SER A 447 -3.97 -18.72 2.69
CA SER A 447 -4.60 -17.42 2.97
C SER A 447 -3.84 -16.64 4.02
N VAL A 448 -3.92 -15.30 3.96
CA VAL A 448 -3.37 -14.37 4.96
C VAL A 448 -3.90 -14.68 6.36
N ALA A 449 -5.21 -14.94 6.47
CA ALA A 449 -5.84 -15.22 7.75
C ALA A 449 -5.35 -16.52 8.41
N ASP A 450 -5.06 -17.55 7.61
CA ASP A 450 -4.51 -18.81 8.11
C ASP A 450 -3.06 -18.64 8.57
N ASP A 451 -2.24 -17.88 7.82
CA ASP A 451 -0.85 -17.60 8.20
C ASP A 451 -0.79 -16.82 9.51
N ASP A 452 -1.52 -15.72 9.62
CA ASP A 452 -1.55 -14.88 10.82
C ASP A 452 -2.07 -15.65 12.04
N SER A 453 -3.10 -16.49 11.85
CA SER A 453 -3.64 -17.32 12.94
C SER A 453 -2.61 -18.32 13.45
N ARG A 454 -1.83 -18.93 12.56
CA ARG A 454 -0.74 -19.85 12.94
C ARG A 454 0.36 -19.13 13.69
N ASN A 455 0.78 -17.96 13.22
CA ASN A 455 1.80 -17.16 13.88
C ASN A 455 1.36 -16.70 15.28
N LEU A 456 0.10 -16.30 15.44
CA LEU A 456 -0.47 -15.95 16.75
C LEU A 456 -0.49 -17.14 17.72
N LEU A 457 -0.86 -18.34 17.23
CA LEU A 457 -0.81 -19.55 18.08
C LEU A 457 0.62 -19.90 18.49
N THR A 458 1.58 -19.80 17.57
CA THR A 458 3.00 -20.01 17.85
C THR A 458 3.52 -18.99 18.86
N LEU A 459 3.15 -17.71 18.72
CA LEU A 459 3.49 -16.64 19.66
C LEU A 459 2.96 -16.92 21.06
N LEU A 460 1.69 -17.31 21.20
CA LEU A 460 1.08 -17.61 22.49
C LEU A 460 1.75 -18.81 23.18
N SER A 461 2.02 -19.87 22.40
CA SER A 461 2.74 -21.05 22.92
C SER A 461 4.17 -20.69 23.34
N LEU A 462 4.85 -19.86 22.57
CA LEU A 462 6.20 -19.42 22.88
C LEU A 462 6.26 -18.57 24.15
N ARG A 463 5.34 -17.60 24.31
CA ARG A 463 5.24 -16.80 25.55
C ARG A 463 5.07 -17.70 26.77
N GLN A 464 4.17 -18.69 26.69
CA GLN A 464 3.95 -19.63 27.78
C GLN A 464 5.23 -20.40 28.16
N ILE A 465 5.99 -20.88 27.16
CA ILE A 465 7.21 -21.65 27.38
C ILE A 465 8.34 -20.77 27.95
N LEU A 466 8.48 -19.54 27.45
CA LEU A 466 9.52 -18.61 27.93
C LEU A 466 9.31 -18.20 29.39
N ASP A 467 8.05 -18.18 29.86
CA ASP A 467 7.72 -17.92 31.29
C ASP A 467 7.99 -19.13 32.19
N GLU A 468 8.39 -20.30 31.64
CA GLU A 468 8.72 -21.47 32.46
C GLU A 468 9.99 -21.24 33.30
N PRO A 469 10.04 -21.75 34.54
CA PRO A 469 11.23 -21.65 35.38
C PRO A 469 12.45 -22.27 34.71
N ASN A 470 13.59 -21.57 34.75
CA ASN A 470 14.87 -21.99 34.18
C ASN A 470 14.89 -22.09 32.63
N CYS A 471 14.02 -21.41 31.91
CA CYS A 471 14.14 -21.29 30.46
C CYS A 471 15.39 -20.45 30.10
N PRO A 472 16.39 -21.00 29.38
CA PRO A 472 17.59 -20.25 29.00
C PRO A 472 17.30 -19.04 28.11
N SER A 473 16.18 -19.07 27.42
CA SER A 473 15.75 -18.02 26.46
C SER A 473 14.76 -17.01 27.07
N ILE A 474 14.65 -16.94 28.41
CA ILE A 474 13.70 -16.04 29.09
C ILE A 474 13.82 -14.58 28.71
N ASP A 475 15.03 -14.13 28.40
CA ASP A 475 15.31 -12.74 27.96
C ASP A 475 15.24 -12.57 26.44
N ALA A 476 14.85 -13.60 25.69
CA ALA A 476 14.72 -13.51 24.25
C ALA A 476 13.56 -12.59 23.86
N PHE A 477 13.80 -11.64 22.98
CA PHE A 477 12.69 -10.90 22.41
C PHE A 477 12.07 -11.63 21.21
N ILE A 478 10.75 -11.55 21.13
CA ILE A 478 9.99 -12.23 20.08
C ILE A 478 9.71 -11.24 18.97
N LEU A 479 10.02 -11.63 17.74
CA LEU A 479 9.63 -10.93 16.53
C LEU A 479 8.58 -11.76 15.81
N THR A 480 7.40 -11.20 15.57
CA THR A 480 6.33 -11.90 14.85
C THR A 480 5.98 -11.18 13.56
N GLU A 481 6.12 -11.87 12.45
CA GLU A 481 5.63 -11.41 11.16
C GLU A 481 4.12 -11.63 11.08
N LEU A 482 3.38 -10.58 10.76
CA LEU A 482 1.95 -10.60 10.44
C LEU A 482 1.74 -9.91 9.10
N ARG A 483 0.72 -10.33 8.38
CA ARG A 483 0.34 -9.69 7.11
C ARG A 483 -0.77 -8.66 7.30
N ASN A 484 -1.66 -8.87 8.27
CA ASN A 484 -2.77 -7.97 8.56
C ASN A 484 -2.51 -7.17 9.85
N ALA A 485 -2.47 -5.84 9.74
CA ALA A 485 -2.25 -4.92 10.86
C ALA A 485 -3.27 -5.07 12.00
N ALA A 486 -4.53 -5.45 11.71
CA ALA A 486 -5.55 -5.66 12.72
C ALA A 486 -5.19 -6.80 13.71
N ASN A 487 -4.39 -7.77 13.28
CA ASN A 487 -3.97 -8.90 14.08
C ASN A 487 -2.92 -8.52 15.15
N VAL A 488 -2.20 -7.41 15.00
CA VAL A 488 -1.31 -6.87 16.03
C VAL A 488 -2.08 -6.51 17.29
N GLN A 489 -3.26 -5.90 17.17
CA GLN A 489 -4.12 -5.57 18.32
C GLN A 489 -4.66 -6.83 19.01
N ILE A 490 -4.96 -7.89 18.23
CA ILE A 490 -5.46 -9.16 18.75
C ILE A 490 -4.34 -9.91 19.50
N ALA A 491 -3.10 -9.79 19.05
CA ALA A 491 -1.94 -10.44 19.67
C ALA A 491 -1.73 -10.02 21.13
N GLY A 492 -2.18 -8.83 21.52
CA GLY A 492 -1.99 -8.28 22.86
C GLY A 492 -0.51 -8.22 23.20
N GLY A 493 0.20 -7.15 22.83
CA GLY A 493 1.66 -7.06 22.98
C GLY A 493 2.10 -7.03 24.44
N SER A 494 3.16 -7.77 24.78
CA SER A 494 4.03 -7.46 25.91
C SER A 494 5.10 -6.46 25.44
N ASP A 495 5.74 -5.74 26.37
CA ASP A 495 6.83 -4.79 26.05
C ASP A 495 8.02 -5.45 25.33
N SER A 496 8.12 -6.79 25.38
CA SER A 496 9.17 -7.57 24.71
C SER A 496 8.85 -8.00 23.28
N ASP A 497 7.61 -7.80 22.81
CA ASP A 497 7.21 -8.28 21.50
C ASP A 497 7.40 -7.20 20.41
N ASN A 498 7.94 -7.63 19.27
CA ASN A 498 8.05 -6.83 18.08
C ASN A 498 7.18 -7.43 16.97
N PHE A 499 6.47 -6.58 16.25
CA PHE A 499 5.66 -7.01 15.11
C PHE A 499 6.15 -6.35 13.84
N ILE A 500 6.20 -7.13 12.77
CA ILE A 500 6.37 -6.62 11.41
C ILE A 500 5.11 -6.95 10.63
N VAL A 501 4.45 -5.90 10.12
CA VAL A 501 3.31 -6.06 9.22
C VAL A 501 3.82 -5.93 7.80
N SER A 502 4.10 -7.07 7.16
CA SER A 502 4.79 -7.14 5.89
C SER A 502 4.10 -6.37 4.78
N ASP A 503 2.77 -6.53 4.63
CA ASP A 503 1.98 -5.86 3.59
C ASP A 503 1.92 -4.34 3.83
N ARG A 504 1.85 -3.87 5.08
CA ARG A 504 1.88 -2.45 5.44
C ARG A 504 3.24 -1.82 5.13
N LEU A 505 4.33 -2.47 5.46
CA LEU A 505 5.68 -1.96 5.21
C LEU A 505 5.94 -1.71 3.71
N VAL A 506 5.56 -2.68 2.86
CA VAL A 506 5.67 -2.53 1.41
C VAL A 506 4.76 -1.41 0.90
N ALA A 507 3.53 -1.34 1.42
CA ALA A 507 2.57 -0.30 1.07
C ALA A 507 3.08 1.10 1.42
N GLN A 508 3.69 1.28 2.59
CA GLN A 508 4.28 2.54 3.03
C GLN A 508 5.39 3.00 2.08
N VAL A 509 6.35 2.14 1.77
CA VAL A 509 7.43 2.44 0.82
C VAL A 509 6.88 2.80 -0.56
N MET A 510 5.91 2.03 -1.07
CA MET A 510 5.29 2.30 -2.38
C MET A 510 4.53 3.61 -2.40
N SER A 511 3.81 3.93 -1.33
CA SER A 511 3.04 5.17 -1.20
C SER A 511 3.96 6.39 -1.13
N GLN A 512 5.05 6.33 -0.37
CA GLN A 512 6.05 7.38 -0.32
C GLN A 512 6.69 7.63 -1.69
N LEU A 513 7.06 6.57 -2.42
CA LEU A 513 7.60 6.68 -3.77
C LEU A 513 6.57 7.20 -4.80
N SER A 514 5.31 6.92 -4.58
CA SER A 514 4.20 7.44 -5.39
C SER A 514 4.03 8.96 -5.24
N GLU A 515 4.23 9.48 -4.04
CA GLU A 515 4.18 10.91 -3.74
C GLU A 515 5.49 11.61 -4.15
N ASN A 516 6.65 10.99 -3.86
CA ASN A 516 7.97 11.53 -4.17
C ASN A 516 8.92 10.45 -4.70
N HIS A 517 9.09 10.38 -6.01
CA HIS A 517 9.95 9.39 -6.67
C HIS A 517 11.44 9.53 -6.37
N GLU A 518 11.92 10.71 -5.96
CA GLU A 518 13.32 10.96 -5.61
C GLU A 518 13.75 10.17 -4.37
N LEU A 519 12.81 9.78 -3.49
CA LEU A 519 13.07 8.97 -2.30
C LEU A 519 13.59 7.57 -2.64
N MET A 520 13.44 7.08 -3.88
CA MET A 520 13.97 5.78 -4.27
C MET A 520 15.47 5.65 -4.03
N SER A 521 16.22 6.71 -4.30
CA SER A 521 17.67 6.73 -4.08
C SER A 521 18.01 6.73 -2.57
N VAL A 522 17.22 7.43 -1.75
CA VAL A 522 17.36 7.43 -0.29
C VAL A 522 17.07 6.04 0.28
N PHE A 523 15.96 5.41 -0.14
CA PHE A 523 15.60 4.07 0.30
C PHE A 523 16.61 3.01 -0.13
N ASN A 524 17.10 3.08 -1.37
CA ASN A 524 18.16 2.18 -1.82
C ASN A 524 19.41 2.28 -0.94
N SER A 525 19.83 3.50 -0.57
CA SER A 525 20.97 3.71 0.32
C SER A 525 20.67 3.27 1.77
N LEU A 526 19.46 3.53 2.28
CA LEU A 526 19.05 3.15 3.62
C LEU A 526 18.95 1.62 3.79
N PHE A 527 18.49 0.93 2.72
CA PHE A 527 18.38 -0.52 2.71
C PHE A 527 19.68 -1.24 2.29
N ASP A 528 20.71 -0.53 1.87
CA ASP A 528 22.00 -1.15 1.54
C ASP A 528 22.88 -1.28 2.79
N ALA A 529 22.95 -2.49 3.33
CA ALA A 529 23.78 -2.81 4.50
C ALA A 529 25.27 -2.49 4.34
N SER A 530 25.75 -2.25 3.13
CA SER A 530 27.14 -1.86 2.86
C SER A 530 27.38 -0.35 2.99
N GLN A 531 26.30 0.45 2.92
CA GLN A 531 26.39 1.89 2.99
C GLN A 531 26.13 2.40 4.42
N VAL A 532 24.96 2.11 4.97
CA VAL A 532 24.58 2.54 6.31
C VAL A 532 23.82 1.45 7.05
N GLU A 533 23.79 1.55 8.36
CA GLU A 533 22.92 0.75 9.24
C GLU A 533 22.22 1.62 10.25
N LEU A 534 20.95 1.35 10.49
CA LEU A 534 20.22 1.85 11.65
C LEU A 534 20.55 0.98 12.86
N SER A 535 20.83 1.62 14.00
CA SER A 535 21.12 0.88 15.22
C SER A 535 20.61 1.63 16.46
N VAL A 536 20.43 0.89 17.55
CA VAL A 536 20.03 1.44 18.84
C VAL A 536 21.21 1.36 19.79
N VAL A 537 21.65 2.52 20.29
CA VAL A 537 22.82 2.63 21.14
C VAL A 537 22.39 3.16 22.51
N PRO A 538 22.56 2.40 23.62
CA PRO A 538 22.29 2.89 24.96
C PRO A 538 23.06 4.19 25.27
N LEU A 539 22.43 5.18 25.91
CA LEU A 539 23.05 6.48 26.17
C LEU A 539 24.33 6.37 27.00
N GLY A 540 24.41 5.38 27.91
CA GLY A 540 25.64 5.11 28.66
C GLY A 540 26.86 4.79 27.80
N ARG A 541 26.67 4.17 26.62
CA ARG A 541 27.73 3.93 25.64
C ARG A 541 28.16 5.21 24.90
N LEU A 542 27.27 6.20 24.83
CA LEU A 542 27.62 7.54 24.35
C LEU A 542 28.27 8.39 25.44
N GLY A 543 28.52 7.84 26.62
CA GLY A 543 29.13 8.54 27.76
C GLY A 543 28.14 9.44 28.51
N ILE A 544 26.85 9.29 28.29
CA ILE A 544 25.79 10.08 28.94
C ILE A 544 25.20 9.25 30.07
N THR A 545 25.42 9.69 31.31
CA THR A 545 24.99 9.01 32.53
C THR A 545 24.02 9.83 33.39
N ASN A 546 23.93 11.14 33.13
CA ASN A 546 23.07 12.06 33.84
C ASN A 546 21.94 12.57 32.93
N SER A 547 20.92 13.19 33.53
CA SER A 547 19.87 13.87 32.77
C SER A 547 20.47 14.81 31.73
N CYS A 548 19.98 14.76 30.51
CA CYS A 548 20.51 15.50 29.36
C CYS A 548 19.37 15.97 28.47
N THR A 549 19.70 16.66 27.39
CA THR A 549 18.76 16.97 26.29
C THR A 549 19.07 16.09 25.08
N VAL A 550 18.12 15.99 24.15
CA VAL A 550 18.34 15.33 22.85
C VAL A 550 19.53 15.97 22.12
N ARG A 551 19.75 17.29 22.28
CA ARG A 551 20.92 17.99 21.73
C ARG A 551 22.23 17.39 22.22
N ASP A 552 22.33 17.09 23.51
CA ASP A 552 23.55 16.50 24.09
C ASP A 552 23.80 15.11 23.51
N VAL A 553 22.72 14.35 23.25
CA VAL A 553 22.81 13.03 22.60
C VAL A 553 23.27 13.17 21.14
N VAL A 554 22.73 14.16 20.40
CA VAL A 554 23.15 14.44 19.01
C VAL A 554 24.63 14.79 18.95
N VAL A 555 25.12 15.67 19.84
CA VAL A 555 26.54 16.06 19.91
C VAL A 555 27.41 14.85 20.24
N ALA A 556 27.05 14.07 21.27
CA ALA A 556 27.78 12.88 21.67
C ALA A 556 27.82 11.79 20.57
N GLY A 557 26.75 11.68 19.79
CA GLY A 557 26.68 10.81 18.61
C GLY A 557 27.64 11.27 17.52
N LEU A 558 27.60 12.54 17.15
CA LEU A 558 28.47 13.12 16.11
C LEU A 558 29.96 12.98 16.48
N GLU A 559 30.31 13.14 17.76
CA GLU A 559 31.70 12.91 18.27
C GLU A 559 32.17 11.46 18.05
N ARG A 560 31.24 10.52 17.83
CA ARG A 560 31.52 9.10 17.60
C ARG A 560 31.25 8.63 16.16
N ALA A 561 31.10 9.60 15.24
CA ALA A 561 30.70 9.35 13.86
C ALA A 561 29.36 8.59 13.72
N MET A 562 28.41 8.89 14.63
CA MET A 562 27.05 8.37 14.62
C MET A 562 26.07 9.52 14.44
N LEU A 563 25.20 9.42 13.48
CA LEU A 563 24.15 10.40 13.25
C LEU A 563 22.90 10.02 14.06
N VAL A 564 22.56 10.82 15.06
CA VAL A 564 21.39 10.55 15.90
C VAL A 564 20.13 11.07 15.19
N LEU A 565 19.16 10.17 14.98
CA LEU A 565 17.87 10.47 14.37
C LEU A 565 16.78 10.68 15.40
N GLY A 566 16.92 10.08 16.57
CA GLY A 566 15.93 10.13 17.63
C GLY A 566 16.37 9.39 18.88
N THR A 567 15.41 9.13 19.77
CA THR A 567 15.65 8.47 21.05
C THR A 567 14.55 7.46 21.37
N ILE A 568 14.91 6.42 22.13
CA ILE A 568 13.99 5.48 22.74
C ILE A 568 14.06 5.69 24.27
N THR A 569 12.92 5.85 24.90
CA THR A 569 12.82 5.98 26.36
C THR A 569 11.72 5.02 26.86
N GLY A 570 12.11 3.93 27.53
CA GLY A 570 11.19 2.84 27.83
C GLY A 570 10.62 2.24 26.54
N SER A 571 9.29 2.20 26.40
CA SER A 571 8.58 1.74 25.20
C SER A 571 8.31 2.86 24.16
N THR A 572 8.65 4.11 24.49
CA THR A 572 8.36 5.25 23.60
C THR A 572 9.52 5.47 22.64
N VAL A 573 9.24 5.36 21.35
CA VAL A 573 10.14 5.71 20.25
C VAL A 573 9.81 7.12 19.79
N ASN A 574 10.82 7.97 19.65
CA ASN A 574 10.71 9.32 19.11
C ASN A 574 11.77 9.49 18.03
N VAL A 575 11.43 9.25 16.79
CA VAL A 575 12.22 9.67 15.64
C VAL A 575 12.05 11.18 15.51
N ASN A 576 13.13 11.91 15.23
CA ASN A 576 13.08 13.37 15.09
C ASN A 576 12.62 14.16 16.34
N ALA A 577 12.98 13.67 17.54
CA ALA A 577 12.70 14.41 18.77
C ALA A 577 13.32 15.82 18.76
N ALA A 578 12.58 16.84 19.23
CA ALA A 578 13.09 18.20 19.33
C ALA A 578 14.38 18.24 20.18
N LYS A 579 15.41 18.91 19.69
CA LYS A 579 16.75 18.88 20.32
C LYS A 579 16.79 19.48 21.73
N SER A 580 15.82 20.33 22.08
CA SER A 580 15.67 20.86 23.45
C SER A 580 14.90 19.92 24.39
N SER A 581 14.35 18.81 23.92
CA SER A 581 13.59 17.87 24.75
C SER A 581 14.48 17.26 25.83
N PRO A 582 14.03 17.24 27.10
CA PRO A 582 14.79 16.66 28.20
C PRO A 582 14.66 15.13 28.24
N ILE A 583 15.74 14.45 28.59
CA ILE A 583 15.79 13.02 28.90
C ILE A 583 16.16 12.90 30.37
N SER A 584 15.19 12.53 31.19
CA SER A 584 15.35 12.48 32.65
C SER A 584 15.95 11.16 33.12
N ASP A 585 15.51 10.03 32.52
CA ASP A 585 16.05 8.69 32.82
C ASP A 585 16.93 8.22 31.67
N THR A 586 18.24 8.40 31.86
CA THR A 586 19.26 7.98 30.88
C THR A 586 19.65 6.52 30.99
N SER A 587 19.27 5.85 32.09
CA SER A 587 19.64 4.44 32.33
C SER A 587 18.86 3.48 31.44
N ALA A 588 17.60 3.82 31.13
CA ALA A 588 16.71 3.04 30.25
C ALA A 588 16.58 3.68 28.85
N ALA A 589 17.33 4.77 28.56
CA ALA A 589 17.23 5.47 27.29
C ALA A 589 18.35 5.04 26.32
N ALA A 590 17.98 5.05 25.03
CA ALA A 590 18.89 4.76 23.94
C ALA A 590 18.73 5.77 22.80
N ALA A 591 19.79 5.96 22.02
CA ALA A 591 19.79 6.75 20.80
C ALA A 591 19.49 5.87 19.58
N ILE A 592 18.63 6.33 18.68
CA ILE A 592 18.44 5.78 17.34
C ILE A 592 19.50 6.44 16.46
N VAL A 593 20.42 5.66 15.93
CA VAL A 593 21.55 6.21 15.18
C VAL A 593 21.64 5.58 13.79
N LEU A 594 22.02 6.41 12.83
CA LEU A 594 22.44 6.01 11.49
C LEU A 594 23.97 6.10 11.43
N ARG A 595 24.62 5.04 11.01
CA ARG A 595 26.09 4.98 10.93
C ARG A 595 26.55 4.11 9.76
N HIS A 596 27.80 4.28 9.36
CA HIS A 596 28.42 3.33 8.44
C HIS A 596 28.72 2.00 9.14
N PRO A 597 28.51 0.86 8.47
CA PRO A 597 28.84 -0.44 9.03
C PRO A 597 30.32 -0.50 9.35
N GLN A 598 30.66 -1.08 10.49
CA GLN A 598 32.07 -1.28 10.86
C GLN A 598 32.64 -2.40 9.99
N SER A 599 33.72 -2.11 9.29
CA SER A 599 34.49 -3.05 8.47
C SER A 599 35.15 -4.16 9.31
#